data_d8683c58c30e5d13dd3ac6ba6541d99a
#
_entry.id   d8683c58c30e5d13dd3ac6ba6541d99a
#
_cell.length_a   1.000
_cell.length_b   1.000
_cell.length_c   1.000
_cell.angle_alpha   90.00
_cell.angle_beta   90.00
_cell.angle_gamma   90.00
#
_symmetry.space_group_name_H-M   'P 1'
#
loop_
_entity.id
_entity.type
_entity.pdbx_description
1 polymer ?
#
loop_
_entity_poly.entity_id
_entity_poly.type
_entity_poly.pdbx_seq_one_letter_code
_entity_poly.pdbx_strand_id
1 'polypeptide(L)'
;MTKYIVHGGKPLFGEVEISGAKNAAVAIIPAAILVDGVCRIENIPQISDVTAILKILEQLGASIRSINRHTVEIDSRHIHTTRTSYELSRKLRASYYLIGALLGRFGRAEVAMPGGCNFGGVRPIDQHVKGFSALGAGVTTEGGYINAIVESGRLTGANIYLDVVSVGATMNIMMAAALAQGDTVIENCAKEPHIVDLANFLNSMGADIRGAGTDTIKIRGVERLSGGSYAIIPDQIEAGTYMAAVAATGGQILVKNIIPKHMDCITAKLQECGVEVEEQDDTLLVRRTARLKKANVKTLPYPGFPTDMQPQMTTVLTLAQGTSLVTEGVWSSRYRYVDELKRMGARIQVDDKTAVVEGVEKLTGAPIQAYDLRAGAALVIAALAAEGESEISNVQYIERGYEDIIGKLRALGAKIDCVEENDEPPIRQIG
;
A
#
# COMPACT_ATOMS: atom_id res chain seq x y z
N MET A 1 -23.96 -6.00 6.92
CA MET A 1 -22.50 -5.85 6.66
C MET A 1 -22.19 -6.39 5.27
N THR A 2 -21.21 -5.79 4.55
CA THR A 2 -20.85 -6.26 3.21
C THR A 2 -19.92 -7.47 3.30
N LYS A 3 -20.18 -8.51 2.49
CA LYS A 3 -19.38 -9.75 2.39
C LYS A 3 -19.11 -10.09 0.93
N TYR A 4 -18.02 -10.82 0.67
CA TYR A 4 -17.78 -11.45 -0.63
C TYR A 4 -18.12 -12.93 -0.54
N ILE A 5 -18.90 -13.42 -1.52
CA ILE A 5 -19.19 -14.83 -1.72
C ILE A 5 -18.38 -15.29 -2.92
N VAL A 6 -17.53 -16.29 -2.71
CA VAL A 6 -16.60 -16.80 -3.73
C VAL A 6 -16.85 -18.29 -3.96
N HIS A 7 -17.16 -18.66 -5.20
CA HIS A 7 -17.21 -20.06 -5.64
C HIS A 7 -15.94 -20.41 -6.36
N GLY A 8 -15.01 -21.06 -5.64
CA GLY A 8 -13.66 -21.33 -6.11
C GLY A 8 -13.52 -22.55 -7.02
N GLY A 9 -12.27 -22.99 -7.21
CA GLY A 9 -11.92 -24.20 -7.97
C GLY A 9 -11.92 -24.01 -9.50
N LYS A 10 -11.91 -22.76 -10.00
CA LYS A 10 -11.85 -22.47 -11.44
C LYS A 10 -10.56 -21.73 -11.81
N PRO A 11 -9.91 -22.12 -12.91
CA PRO A 11 -8.78 -21.36 -13.43
C PRO A 11 -9.21 -20.00 -13.96
N LEU A 12 -8.32 -19.02 -13.91
CA LEU A 12 -8.53 -17.66 -14.37
C LEU A 12 -7.97 -17.47 -15.79
N PHE A 13 -8.72 -16.74 -16.63
CA PHE A 13 -8.32 -16.42 -18.02
C PHE A 13 -8.75 -15.00 -18.37
N GLY A 14 -7.97 -14.31 -19.20
CA GLY A 14 -8.31 -12.99 -19.71
C GLY A 14 -7.21 -11.97 -19.52
N GLU A 15 -7.63 -10.71 -19.44
CA GLU A 15 -6.73 -9.57 -19.28
C GLU A 15 -7.16 -8.74 -18.06
N VAL A 16 -6.18 -8.20 -17.35
CA VAL A 16 -6.44 -7.26 -16.25
C VAL A 16 -5.55 -6.03 -16.38
N GLU A 17 -6.17 -4.86 -16.32
CA GLU A 17 -5.46 -3.58 -16.30
C GLU A 17 -5.21 -3.14 -14.86
N ILE A 18 -3.97 -2.79 -14.56
CA ILE A 18 -3.54 -2.42 -13.22
C ILE A 18 -3.78 -0.93 -12.98
N SER A 19 -4.36 -0.63 -11.83
CA SER A 19 -4.65 0.73 -11.37
C SER A 19 -3.41 1.45 -10.87
N GLY A 20 -3.52 2.76 -10.65
CA GLY A 20 -2.46 3.54 -10.04
C GLY A 20 -2.07 3.04 -8.65
N ALA A 21 -0.79 3.18 -8.32
CA ALA A 21 -0.23 2.65 -7.08
C ALA A 21 -0.80 3.34 -5.85
N LYS A 22 -1.49 2.56 -5.00
CA LYS A 22 -1.99 3.05 -3.71
C LYS A 22 -0.92 3.75 -2.89
N ASN A 23 0.25 3.11 -2.73
CA ASN A 23 1.31 3.61 -1.87
C ASN A 23 1.95 4.90 -2.41
N ALA A 24 1.90 5.13 -3.72
CA ALA A 24 2.29 6.39 -4.34
C ALA A 24 1.19 7.46 -4.15
N ALA A 25 -0.06 7.13 -4.46
CA ALA A 25 -1.19 8.07 -4.36
C ALA A 25 -1.32 8.69 -2.97
N VAL A 26 -1.25 7.88 -1.91
CA VAL A 26 -1.41 8.36 -0.52
C VAL A 26 -0.23 9.22 -0.02
N ALA A 27 0.85 9.34 -0.78
CA ALA A 27 1.98 10.24 -0.51
C ALA A 27 1.98 11.45 -1.46
N ILE A 28 1.71 11.25 -2.75
CA ILE A 28 1.68 12.31 -3.76
C ILE A 28 0.53 13.29 -3.52
N ILE A 29 -0.65 12.80 -3.11
CA ILE A 29 -1.79 13.66 -2.79
C ILE A 29 -1.47 14.65 -1.65
N PRO A 30 -0.92 14.25 -0.49
CA PRO A 30 -0.42 15.18 0.51
C PRO A 30 0.70 16.09 0.01
N ALA A 31 1.61 15.58 -0.85
CA ALA A 31 2.70 16.37 -1.39
C ALA A 31 2.22 17.57 -2.25
N ALA A 32 1.00 17.50 -2.81
CA ALA A 32 0.37 18.63 -3.50
C ALA A 32 0.17 19.85 -2.57
N ILE A 33 0.16 19.68 -1.24
CA ILE A 33 0.15 20.78 -0.27
C ILE A 33 1.37 21.69 -0.44
N LEU A 34 2.52 21.14 -0.82
CA LEU A 34 3.77 21.89 -0.98
C LEU A 34 3.75 22.84 -2.21
N VAL A 35 2.83 22.63 -3.14
CA VAL A 35 2.80 23.30 -4.43
C VAL A 35 1.99 24.59 -4.37
N ASP A 36 2.58 25.69 -4.82
CA ASP A 36 1.89 26.96 -4.98
C ASP A 36 1.29 27.06 -6.38
N GLY A 37 0.13 26.40 -6.56
CA GLY A 37 -0.55 26.27 -7.84
C GLY A 37 -1.51 25.10 -7.88
N VAL A 38 -1.96 24.75 -9.07
CA VAL A 38 -2.85 23.62 -9.32
C VAL A 38 -2.01 22.41 -9.72
N CYS A 39 -2.15 21.32 -8.99
CA CYS A 39 -1.61 19.99 -9.35
C CYS A 39 -2.70 19.17 -10.03
N ARG A 40 -2.49 18.77 -11.28
CA ARG A 40 -3.29 17.76 -11.94
C ARG A 40 -2.61 16.40 -11.76
N ILE A 41 -3.29 15.51 -11.05
CA ILE A 41 -2.78 14.17 -10.75
C ILE A 41 -3.62 13.15 -11.49
N GLU A 42 -2.97 12.34 -12.32
CA GLU A 42 -3.56 11.32 -13.18
C GLU A 42 -3.25 9.91 -12.67
N ASN A 43 -3.98 8.92 -13.16
CA ASN A 43 -3.87 7.52 -12.74
C ASN A 43 -4.09 7.32 -11.23
N ILE A 44 -5.01 8.10 -10.63
CA ILE A 44 -5.39 7.95 -9.23
C ILE A 44 -6.31 6.74 -9.08
N PRO A 45 -5.98 5.76 -8.21
CA PRO A 45 -6.85 4.61 -7.98
C PRO A 45 -8.12 5.00 -7.22
N GLN A 46 -9.27 4.43 -7.60
CA GLN A 46 -10.56 4.63 -6.93
C GLN A 46 -10.68 3.72 -5.71
N ILE A 47 -10.03 4.10 -4.62
CA ILE A 47 -9.97 3.36 -3.36
C ILE A 47 -10.34 4.25 -2.18
N SER A 48 -10.81 3.66 -1.09
CA SER A 48 -11.30 4.43 0.06
C SER A 48 -10.20 5.24 0.77
N ASP A 49 -8.94 4.78 0.75
CA ASP A 49 -7.81 5.54 1.32
C ASP A 49 -7.55 6.84 0.54
N VAL A 50 -7.70 6.84 -0.79
CA VAL A 50 -7.58 8.05 -1.63
C VAL A 50 -8.74 9.02 -1.35
N THR A 51 -9.96 8.50 -1.32
CA THR A 51 -11.14 9.33 -0.97
C THR A 51 -10.99 10.00 0.40
N ALA A 52 -10.47 9.27 1.38
CA ALA A 52 -10.26 9.80 2.74
C ALA A 52 -9.22 10.92 2.76
N ILE A 53 -8.09 10.77 2.04
CA ILE A 53 -7.03 11.79 2.06
C ILE A 53 -7.44 13.05 1.29
N LEU A 54 -8.18 12.92 0.17
CA LEU A 54 -8.74 14.06 -0.55
C LEU A 54 -9.71 14.85 0.34
N LYS A 55 -10.58 14.18 1.10
CA LYS A 55 -11.47 14.83 2.07
C LYS A 55 -10.70 15.55 3.19
N ILE A 56 -9.57 15.02 3.64
CA ILE A 56 -8.72 15.71 4.62
C ILE A 56 -8.16 17.01 4.00
N LEU A 57 -7.68 16.96 2.75
CA LEU A 57 -7.16 18.15 2.06
C LEU A 57 -8.25 19.24 1.89
N GLU A 58 -9.49 18.83 1.54
CA GLU A 58 -10.62 19.77 1.46
C GLU A 58 -10.91 20.44 2.82
N GLN A 59 -10.87 19.68 3.91
CA GLN A 59 -11.05 20.23 5.25
C GLN A 59 -9.92 21.17 5.67
N LEU A 60 -8.70 20.97 5.17
CA LEU A 60 -7.59 21.90 5.38
C LEU A 60 -7.75 23.19 4.57
N GLY A 61 -8.62 23.21 3.55
CA GLY A 61 -8.92 24.35 2.69
C GLY A 61 -8.43 24.21 1.25
N ALA A 62 -7.96 23.05 0.83
CA ALA A 62 -7.63 22.81 -0.57
C ALA A 62 -8.91 22.70 -1.41
N SER A 63 -8.87 23.23 -2.64
CA SER A 63 -9.93 23.03 -3.62
C SER A 63 -9.62 21.79 -4.46
N ILE A 64 -10.56 20.84 -4.52
CA ILE A 64 -10.40 19.60 -5.25
C ILE A 64 -11.45 19.52 -6.34
N ARG A 65 -11.00 19.26 -7.58
CA ARG A 65 -11.85 19.09 -8.75
C ARG A 65 -11.60 17.74 -9.39
N SER A 66 -12.59 16.87 -9.40
CA SER A 66 -12.55 15.64 -10.19
C SER A 66 -12.73 15.97 -11.67
N ILE A 67 -11.77 15.60 -12.50
CA ILE A 67 -11.82 15.77 -13.96
C ILE A 67 -12.47 14.55 -14.62
N ASN A 68 -12.06 13.39 -14.18
CA ASN A 68 -12.65 12.11 -14.54
C ASN A 68 -12.41 11.11 -13.37
N ARG A 69 -12.75 9.82 -13.60
CA ARG A 69 -12.65 8.79 -12.59
C ARG A 69 -11.23 8.65 -12.01
N HIS A 70 -10.18 8.87 -12.81
CA HIS A 70 -8.79 8.65 -12.42
C HIS A 70 -7.92 9.91 -12.47
N THR A 71 -8.53 11.08 -12.55
CA THR A 71 -7.81 12.37 -12.63
C THR A 71 -8.46 13.39 -11.71
N VAL A 72 -7.66 13.99 -10.83
CA VAL A 72 -8.09 15.10 -9.98
C VAL A 72 -7.16 16.30 -10.13
N GLU A 73 -7.70 17.50 -9.96
CA GLU A 73 -6.95 18.73 -9.78
C GLU A 73 -7.04 19.15 -8.30
N ILE A 74 -5.89 19.46 -7.73
CA ILE A 74 -5.74 19.91 -6.34
C ILE A 74 -5.12 21.29 -6.34
N ASP A 75 -5.85 22.26 -5.82
CA ASP A 75 -5.35 23.63 -5.58
C ASP A 75 -5.21 23.85 -4.08
N SER A 76 -3.99 23.89 -3.59
CA SER A 76 -3.66 24.02 -2.18
C SER A 76 -3.38 25.47 -1.72
N ARG A 77 -3.57 26.48 -2.60
CA ARG A 77 -3.27 27.89 -2.30
C ARG A 77 -4.14 28.47 -1.17
N HIS A 78 -5.32 27.91 -0.95
CA HIS A 78 -6.30 28.39 0.05
C HIS A 78 -6.33 27.59 1.33
N ILE A 79 -5.33 26.75 1.57
CA ILE A 79 -5.20 26.03 2.85
C ILE A 79 -5.08 27.07 3.98
N HIS A 80 -5.95 26.97 4.96
CA HIS A 80 -6.10 27.93 6.08
C HIS A 80 -5.90 27.31 7.46
N THR A 81 -5.74 26.00 7.55
CA THR A 81 -5.45 25.30 8.79
C THR A 81 -4.42 24.19 8.57
N THR A 82 -3.58 23.97 9.56
CA THR A 82 -2.58 22.88 9.59
C THR A 82 -2.98 21.77 10.56
N ARG A 83 -4.22 21.82 11.08
CA ARG A 83 -4.77 20.82 12.00
C ARG A 83 -5.72 19.89 11.27
N THR A 84 -5.44 18.59 11.29
CA THR A 84 -6.29 17.58 10.63
C THR A 84 -7.46 17.16 11.50
N SER A 85 -8.56 16.73 10.86
CA SER A 85 -9.69 16.11 11.56
C SER A 85 -9.27 14.80 12.22
N TYR A 86 -9.60 14.64 13.51
CA TYR A 86 -9.36 13.42 14.26
C TYR A 86 -10.08 12.22 13.63
N GLU A 87 -11.36 12.40 13.27
CA GLU A 87 -12.19 11.33 12.74
C GLU A 87 -11.71 10.76 11.40
N LEU A 88 -11.25 11.63 10.49
CA LEU A 88 -10.74 11.20 9.19
C LEU A 88 -9.33 10.63 9.31
N SER A 89 -8.43 11.29 10.04
CA SER A 89 -7.04 10.85 10.17
C SER A 89 -6.92 9.49 10.87
N ARG A 90 -7.75 9.21 11.89
CA ARG A 90 -7.74 7.90 12.58
C ARG A 90 -8.11 6.73 11.66
N LYS A 91 -8.84 6.98 10.57
CA LYS A 91 -9.24 5.96 9.60
C LYS A 91 -8.15 5.67 8.57
N LEU A 92 -7.19 6.59 8.41
CA LEU A 92 -6.18 6.54 7.36
C LEU A 92 -4.77 6.51 7.96
N ARG A 93 -4.07 5.37 7.84
CA ARG A 93 -2.66 5.29 8.31
C ARG A 93 -1.72 6.25 7.59
N ALA A 94 -1.98 6.51 6.31
CA ALA A 94 -1.19 7.42 5.48
C ALA A 94 -1.32 8.89 5.89
N SER A 95 -2.21 9.25 6.85
CA SER A 95 -2.32 10.61 7.37
C SER A 95 -1.00 11.16 7.94
N TYR A 96 -0.04 10.29 8.30
CA TYR A 96 1.31 10.72 8.68
C TYR A 96 2.04 11.52 7.61
N TYR A 97 1.77 11.28 6.31
CA TYR A 97 2.39 12.04 5.22
C TYR A 97 2.00 13.52 5.23
N LEU A 98 0.86 13.85 5.82
CA LEU A 98 0.45 15.24 6.03
C LEU A 98 1.42 16.02 6.93
N ILE A 99 2.14 15.34 7.86
CA ILE A 99 3.09 16.01 8.75
C ILE A 99 4.21 16.66 7.92
N GLY A 100 4.87 15.88 7.06
CA GLY A 100 5.98 16.39 6.23
C GLY A 100 5.54 17.49 5.27
N ALA A 101 4.36 17.31 4.64
CA ALA A 101 3.83 18.29 3.69
C ALA A 101 3.44 19.62 4.37
N LEU A 102 2.69 19.56 5.47
CA LEU A 102 2.28 20.76 6.22
C LEU A 102 3.48 21.46 6.87
N LEU A 103 4.38 20.69 7.46
CA LEU A 103 5.59 21.22 8.09
C LEU A 103 6.51 21.91 7.07
N GLY A 104 6.69 21.27 5.90
CA GLY A 104 7.51 21.82 4.82
C GLY A 104 6.98 23.15 4.28
N ARG A 105 5.66 23.30 4.15
CA ARG A 105 5.06 24.52 3.60
C ARG A 105 4.78 25.60 4.64
N PHE A 106 4.27 25.20 5.81
CA PHE A 106 3.74 26.16 6.81
C PHE A 106 4.60 26.24 8.08
N GLY A 107 5.67 25.47 8.21
CA GLY A 107 6.47 25.38 9.43
C GLY A 107 5.71 24.80 10.64
N ARG A 108 4.49 24.32 10.43
CA ARG A 108 3.62 23.76 11.48
C ARG A 108 2.72 22.66 10.95
N ALA A 109 2.53 21.61 11.75
CA ALA A 109 1.59 20.53 11.48
C ALA A 109 0.99 20.00 12.79
N GLU A 110 -0.33 19.83 12.83
CA GLU A 110 -1.07 19.14 13.89
C GLU A 110 -1.86 18.00 13.26
N VAL A 111 -1.29 16.79 13.30
CA VAL A 111 -1.88 15.61 12.64
C VAL A 111 -2.35 14.62 13.68
N ALA A 112 -3.64 14.28 13.66
CA ALA A 112 -4.17 13.29 14.58
C ALA A 112 -3.49 11.94 14.38
N MET A 113 -3.15 11.27 15.49
CA MET A 113 -2.53 9.96 15.46
C MET A 113 -3.43 8.98 14.69
N PRO A 114 -2.94 8.36 13.62
CA PRO A 114 -3.76 7.46 12.84
C PRO A 114 -4.11 6.21 13.64
N GLY A 115 -5.37 5.88 13.59
CA GLY A 115 -5.83 4.52 13.83
C GLY A 115 -5.39 3.63 12.67
N GLY A 116 -5.90 2.48 12.57
CA GLY A 116 -5.66 1.67 11.38
C GLY A 116 -5.66 0.18 11.62
N CYS A 117 -5.32 -0.58 10.58
CA CYS A 117 -5.32 -2.02 10.63
C CYS A 117 -4.53 -2.54 11.82
N ASN A 118 -5.14 -3.44 12.56
CA ASN A 118 -4.63 -3.99 13.80
C ASN A 118 -3.53 -5.04 13.51
N PHE A 119 -2.32 -4.58 13.15
CA PHE A 119 -1.15 -5.47 12.98
C PHE A 119 -0.53 -5.88 14.33
N GLY A 120 -1.21 -5.59 15.47
CA GLY A 120 -0.71 -5.99 16.78
C GLY A 120 0.37 -5.09 17.39
N GLY A 121 0.59 -3.86 16.89
CA GLY A 121 1.55 -2.92 17.47
C GLY A 121 1.35 -1.48 17.02
N VAL A 122 1.82 -0.53 17.85
CA VAL A 122 1.97 0.88 17.48
C VAL A 122 3.11 0.96 16.46
N ARG A 123 2.87 1.59 15.31
CA ARG A 123 3.98 1.90 14.38
C ARG A 123 4.85 2.96 15.01
N PRO A 124 6.14 2.70 15.20
CA PRO A 124 7.05 3.72 15.69
C PRO A 124 7.16 4.86 14.66
N ILE A 125 7.08 6.10 15.12
CA ILE A 125 7.33 7.31 14.33
C ILE A 125 8.68 7.95 14.67
N ASP A 126 9.52 7.23 15.41
CA ASP A 126 10.81 7.67 15.87
C ASP A 126 11.71 8.19 14.74
N GLN A 127 11.75 7.50 13.61
CA GLN A 127 12.52 7.92 12.44
C GLN A 127 11.96 9.18 11.77
N HIS A 128 10.63 9.36 11.79
CA HIS A 128 9.99 10.62 11.34
C HIS A 128 10.37 11.77 12.26
N VAL A 129 10.25 11.58 13.58
CA VAL A 129 10.60 12.57 14.60
C VAL A 129 12.08 12.94 14.50
N LYS A 130 12.97 11.92 14.38
CA LYS A 130 14.41 12.13 14.19
C LYS A 130 14.70 13.03 12.99
N GLY A 131 14.07 12.75 11.85
CA GLY A 131 14.24 13.54 10.63
C GLY A 131 13.73 14.96 10.76
N PHE A 132 12.52 15.17 11.31
CA PHE A 132 11.96 16.49 11.50
C PHE A 132 12.75 17.32 12.52
N SER A 133 13.22 16.69 13.60
CA SER A 133 14.08 17.36 14.60
C SER A 133 15.42 17.78 14.01
N ALA A 134 16.02 16.96 13.16
CA ALA A 134 17.25 17.31 12.45
C ALA A 134 17.06 18.51 11.52
N LEU A 135 15.88 18.64 10.89
CA LEU A 135 15.51 19.79 10.08
C LEU A 135 15.12 21.04 10.89
N GLY A 136 15.16 20.97 12.24
CA GLY A 136 14.90 22.09 13.17
C GLY A 136 13.46 22.19 13.68
N ALA A 137 12.62 21.15 13.54
CA ALA A 137 11.29 21.13 14.09
C ALA A 137 11.26 20.52 15.49
N GLY A 138 10.51 21.16 16.42
CA GLY A 138 10.08 20.55 17.66
C GLY A 138 8.88 19.63 17.41
N VAL A 139 8.94 18.38 17.90
CA VAL A 139 7.86 17.40 17.73
C VAL A 139 7.39 16.89 19.08
N THR A 140 6.09 17.03 19.36
CA THR A 140 5.45 16.51 20.57
C THR A 140 4.22 15.68 20.24
N THR A 141 3.80 14.87 21.19
CA THR A 141 2.55 14.10 21.07
C THR A 141 1.66 14.43 22.24
N GLU A 142 0.55 15.12 21.98
CA GLU A 142 -0.40 15.55 23.00
C GLU A 142 -1.84 15.42 22.48
N GLY A 143 -2.77 15.06 23.35
CA GLY A 143 -4.21 15.04 23.06
C GLY A 143 -4.60 14.13 21.88
N GLY A 144 -3.78 13.13 21.57
CA GLY A 144 -3.99 12.25 20.40
C GLY A 144 -3.52 12.84 19.08
N TYR A 145 -2.75 13.94 19.11
CA TYR A 145 -2.13 14.59 17.95
C TYR A 145 -0.60 14.53 18.01
N ILE A 146 0.00 14.44 16.84
CA ILE A 146 1.42 14.73 16.62
C ILE A 146 1.50 16.21 16.24
N ASN A 147 2.18 16.99 17.07
CA ASN A 147 2.40 18.42 16.86
C ASN A 147 3.85 18.61 16.43
N ALA A 148 4.07 19.20 15.26
CA ALA A 148 5.39 19.56 14.76
C ALA A 148 5.42 21.05 14.46
N ILE A 149 6.41 21.78 15.00
CA ILE A 149 6.51 23.24 14.88
C ILE A 149 7.99 23.62 14.64
N VAL A 150 8.20 24.56 13.75
CA VAL A 150 9.49 25.22 13.49
C VAL A 150 9.44 26.61 14.05
N GLU A 151 10.15 26.89 15.14
CA GLU A 151 10.13 28.20 15.80
C GLU A 151 10.68 29.32 14.90
N SER A 152 11.67 29.02 14.05
CA SER A 152 12.23 29.95 13.06
C SER A 152 11.31 30.20 11.88
N GLY A 153 10.19 29.50 11.76
CA GLY A 153 9.21 29.60 10.68
C GLY A 153 9.57 28.82 9.42
N ARG A 154 10.82 28.38 9.25
CA ARG A 154 11.26 27.59 8.07
C ARG A 154 12.26 26.51 8.49
N LEU A 155 12.10 25.32 7.92
CA LEU A 155 13.03 24.21 8.09
C LEU A 155 14.41 24.52 7.52
N THR A 156 15.46 23.94 8.09
CA THR A 156 16.86 24.07 7.64
C THR A 156 17.37 22.71 7.22
N GLY A 157 18.09 22.64 6.11
CA GLY A 157 18.68 21.43 5.58
C GLY A 157 19.66 20.78 6.58
N ALA A 158 19.74 19.45 6.55
CA ALA A 158 20.54 18.67 7.51
C ALA A 158 21.03 17.35 6.90
N ASN A 159 22.05 16.75 7.53
CA ASN A 159 22.43 15.37 7.28
C ASN A 159 21.66 14.44 8.23
N ILE A 160 20.90 13.50 7.68
CA ILE A 160 19.98 12.64 8.43
C ILE A 160 20.31 11.18 8.11
N TYR A 161 20.77 10.42 9.10
CA TYR A 161 20.94 8.97 8.98
C TYR A 161 19.75 8.26 9.62
N LEU A 162 19.03 7.43 8.85
CA LEU A 162 17.93 6.61 9.36
C LEU A 162 18.49 5.33 10.00
N ASP A 163 18.16 5.06 11.26
CA ASP A 163 18.66 3.88 11.98
C ASP A 163 18.10 2.58 11.39
N VAL A 164 16.92 2.66 10.79
CA VAL A 164 16.26 1.57 10.05
C VAL A 164 15.72 2.10 8.74
N VAL A 165 15.74 1.28 7.70
CA VAL A 165 15.12 1.60 6.42
C VAL A 165 13.61 1.77 6.63
N SER A 166 13.11 2.98 6.42
CA SER A 166 11.70 3.34 6.63
C SER A 166 11.13 4.09 5.45
N VAL A 167 10.19 3.48 4.75
CA VAL A 167 9.44 4.11 3.64
C VAL A 167 8.76 5.39 4.11
N GLY A 168 8.01 5.31 5.20
CA GLY A 168 7.26 6.44 5.72
C GLY A 168 8.13 7.62 6.12
N ALA A 169 9.24 7.37 6.83
CA ALA A 169 10.18 8.41 7.24
C ALA A 169 10.89 9.03 6.02
N THR A 170 11.37 8.20 5.08
CA THR A 170 12.03 8.69 3.86
C THR A 170 11.12 9.65 3.09
N MET A 171 9.86 9.29 2.84
CA MET A 171 8.91 10.13 2.11
C MET A 171 8.53 11.40 2.88
N ASN A 172 8.29 11.30 4.18
CA ASN A 172 7.93 12.44 5.01
C ASN A 172 9.05 13.48 5.13
N ILE A 173 10.28 12.99 5.36
CA ILE A 173 11.46 13.87 5.42
C ILE A 173 11.72 14.50 4.06
N MET A 174 11.57 13.75 2.96
CA MET A 174 11.71 14.26 1.59
C MET A 174 10.73 15.42 1.34
N MET A 175 9.46 15.28 1.71
CA MET A 175 8.46 16.35 1.56
C MET A 175 8.82 17.57 2.41
N ALA A 176 9.20 17.37 3.67
CA ALA A 176 9.56 18.45 4.58
C ALA A 176 10.81 19.22 4.09
N ALA A 177 11.81 18.49 3.55
CA ALA A 177 13.06 19.07 3.08
C ALA A 177 12.95 19.81 1.73
N ALA A 178 11.92 19.52 0.92
CA ALA A 178 11.78 20.09 -0.42
C ALA A 178 11.75 21.63 -0.43
N LEU A 179 11.23 22.27 0.62
CA LEU A 179 11.19 23.73 0.79
C LEU A 179 12.09 24.23 1.93
N ALA A 180 12.93 23.38 2.53
CA ALA A 180 13.84 23.78 3.58
C ALA A 180 14.94 24.72 3.08
N GLN A 181 15.55 25.49 3.96
CA GLN A 181 16.68 26.34 3.60
C GLN A 181 17.96 25.51 3.55
N GLY A 182 18.64 25.48 2.40
CA GLY A 182 19.92 24.77 2.23
C GLY A 182 19.72 23.32 1.75
N ASP A 183 20.77 22.51 1.96
CA ASP A 183 20.84 21.14 1.44
C ASP A 183 20.52 20.11 2.54
N THR A 184 19.77 19.09 2.18
CA THR A 184 19.48 17.93 3.03
C THR A 184 20.03 16.67 2.40
N VAL A 185 20.69 15.83 3.19
CA VAL A 185 21.12 14.49 2.80
C VAL A 185 20.44 13.48 3.72
N ILE A 186 19.71 12.53 3.14
CA ILE A 186 19.10 11.44 3.89
C ILE A 186 19.83 10.17 3.52
N GLU A 187 20.39 9.48 4.50
CA GLU A 187 21.13 8.22 4.33
C GLU A 187 20.36 7.04 4.92
N ASN A 188 20.63 5.83 4.44
CA ASN A 188 19.91 4.60 4.72
C ASN A 188 18.42 4.69 4.35
N CYS A 189 18.13 5.34 3.21
CA CYS A 189 16.80 5.53 2.70
C CYS A 189 16.14 4.22 2.24
N ALA A 190 14.82 4.19 2.28
CA ALA A 190 14.04 3.22 1.54
C ALA A 190 14.12 3.50 0.02
N LYS A 191 13.99 2.44 -0.80
CA LYS A 191 14.28 2.48 -2.25
C LYS A 191 13.07 2.09 -3.10
N GLU A 192 11.92 1.88 -2.49
CA GLU A 192 10.70 1.40 -3.12
C GLU A 192 10.28 2.31 -4.29
N PRO A 193 9.68 1.75 -5.37
CA PRO A 193 9.27 2.50 -6.55
C PRO A 193 8.44 3.74 -6.27
N HIS A 194 7.55 3.70 -5.28
CA HIS A 194 6.71 4.85 -4.90
C HIS A 194 7.48 5.98 -4.19
N ILE A 195 8.71 5.73 -3.70
CA ILE A 195 9.62 6.79 -3.23
C ILE A 195 10.21 7.54 -4.41
N VAL A 196 10.62 6.82 -5.45
CA VAL A 196 11.09 7.41 -6.71
C VAL A 196 9.96 8.21 -7.36
N ASP A 197 8.74 7.69 -7.33
CA ASP A 197 7.55 8.34 -7.87
C ASP A 197 7.23 9.66 -7.15
N LEU A 198 7.30 9.70 -5.82
CA LEU A 198 7.17 10.93 -5.05
C LEU A 198 8.27 11.95 -5.39
N ALA A 199 9.53 11.52 -5.51
CA ALA A 199 10.63 12.39 -5.89
C ALA A 199 10.43 12.96 -7.31
N ASN A 200 9.97 12.14 -8.26
CA ASN A 200 9.66 12.56 -9.62
C ASN A 200 8.50 13.57 -9.66
N PHE A 201 7.44 13.32 -8.87
CA PHE A 201 6.35 14.27 -8.69
C PHE A 201 6.87 15.62 -8.19
N LEU A 202 7.62 15.63 -7.09
CA LEU A 202 8.16 16.88 -6.53
C LEU A 202 9.10 17.58 -7.50
N ASN A 203 9.98 16.85 -8.20
CA ASN A 203 10.87 17.40 -9.21
C ASN A 203 10.11 17.99 -10.42
N SER A 204 9.02 17.34 -10.85
CA SER A 204 8.16 17.88 -11.91
C SER A 204 7.47 19.18 -11.51
N MET A 205 7.32 19.44 -10.21
CA MET A 205 6.80 20.69 -9.65
C MET A 205 7.91 21.72 -9.34
N GLY A 206 9.18 21.39 -9.59
CA GLY A 206 10.32 22.32 -9.46
C GLY A 206 11.24 22.06 -8.27
N ALA A 207 11.12 20.93 -7.56
CA ALA A 207 12.10 20.53 -6.54
C ALA A 207 13.45 20.12 -7.16
N ASP A 208 14.50 20.07 -6.36
CA ASP A 208 15.81 19.50 -6.72
C ASP A 208 16.14 18.32 -5.79
N ILE A 209 15.63 17.13 -6.17
CA ILE A 209 15.78 15.89 -5.43
C ILE A 209 16.53 14.88 -6.30
N ARG A 210 17.62 14.32 -5.79
CA ARG A 210 18.48 13.35 -6.48
C ARG A 210 18.74 12.13 -5.63
N GLY A 211 18.98 10.99 -6.26
CA GLY A 211 19.33 9.74 -5.59
C GLY A 211 18.12 8.95 -5.07
N ALA A 212 16.88 9.34 -5.33
CA ALA A 212 15.72 8.51 -5.03
C ALA A 212 15.84 7.14 -5.71
N GLY A 213 15.54 6.05 -4.98
CA GLY A 213 15.79 4.67 -5.42
C GLY A 213 17.18 4.14 -5.05
N THR A 214 18.04 4.96 -4.44
CA THR A 214 19.30 4.55 -3.82
C THR A 214 19.21 4.65 -2.29
N ASP A 215 20.27 4.29 -1.58
CA ASP A 215 20.32 4.43 -0.12
C ASP A 215 20.57 5.85 0.38
N THR A 216 20.85 6.78 -0.53
CA THR A 216 21.16 8.18 -0.20
C THR A 216 20.37 9.12 -1.10
N ILE A 217 19.55 9.98 -0.50
CA ILE A 217 18.77 11.01 -1.19
C ILE A 217 19.34 12.38 -0.83
N LYS A 218 19.60 13.19 -1.84
CA LYS A 218 20.07 14.58 -1.70
C LYS A 218 18.97 15.52 -2.17
N ILE A 219 18.67 16.52 -1.36
CA ILE A 219 17.60 17.49 -1.61
C ILE A 219 18.21 18.89 -1.42
N ARG A 220 18.16 19.69 -2.46
CA ARG A 220 18.37 21.13 -2.35
C ARG A 220 17.03 21.78 -2.19
N GLY A 221 16.79 22.38 -1.03
CA GLY A 221 15.54 23.07 -0.77
C GLY A 221 15.36 24.27 -1.71
N VAL A 222 14.15 24.42 -2.25
CA VAL A 222 13.76 25.49 -3.13
C VAL A 222 12.82 26.46 -2.44
N GLU A 223 12.66 27.67 -3.00
CA GLU A 223 11.76 28.67 -2.41
C GLU A 223 10.30 28.36 -2.68
N ARG A 224 10.01 27.74 -3.84
CA ARG A 224 8.64 27.53 -4.33
C ARG A 224 8.57 26.32 -5.25
N LEU A 225 7.47 25.57 -5.14
CA LEU A 225 7.05 24.58 -6.13
C LEU A 225 5.87 25.12 -6.94
N SER A 226 5.86 24.88 -8.24
CA SER A 226 4.84 25.36 -9.18
C SER A 226 3.89 24.25 -9.58
N GLY A 227 2.64 24.59 -9.92
CA GLY A 227 1.65 23.64 -10.39
C GLY A 227 2.04 22.96 -11.71
N GLY A 228 1.50 21.78 -11.95
CA GLY A 228 1.78 20.99 -13.14
C GLY A 228 0.92 19.72 -13.20
N SER A 229 1.19 18.87 -14.18
CA SER A 229 0.53 17.57 -14.33
C SER A 229 1.50 16.43 -14.05
N TYR A 230 0.99 15.37 -13.39
CA TYR A 230 1.76 14.18 -13.07
C TYR A 230 0.87 12.93 -13.09
N ALA A 231 1.37 11.83 -13.64
CA ALA A 231 0.70 10.52 -13.60
C ALA A 231 1.39 9.60 -12.60
N ILE A 232 0.61 9.04 -11.69
CA ILE A 232 1.07 8.06 -10.69
C ILE A 232 1.44 6.75 -11.39
N ILE A 233 2.52 6.10 -10.93
CA ILE A 233 2.92 4.78 -11.43
C ILE A 233 1.85 3.71 -11.15
N PRO A 234 1.76 2.63 -11.96
CA PRO A 234 0.88 1.49 -11.68
C PRO A 234 1.29 0.72 -10.43
N ASP A 235 0.31 0.05 -9.80
CA ASP A 235 0.50 -0.66 -8.52
C ASP A 235 1.12 -2.05 -8.70
N GLN A 236 2.39 -2.20 -8.35
CA GLN A 236 3.09 -3.49 -8.38
C GLN A 236 2.46 -4.55 -7.45
N ILE A 237 1.82 -4.14 -6.36
CA ILE A 237 1.22 -5.09 -5.40
C ILE A 237 -0.12 -5.59 -5.92
N GLU A 238 -0.90 -4.72 -6.57
CA GLU A 238 -2.12 -5.13 -7.28
C GLU A 238 -1.74 -6.13 -8.39
N ALA A 239 -0.77 -5.80 -9.24
CA ALA A 239 -0.26 -6.70 -10.29
C ALA A 239 0.18 -8.05 -9.72
N GLY A 240 1.02 -8.05 -8.70
CA GLY A 240 1.49 -9.27 -8.02
C GLY A 240 0.34 -10.08 -7.41
N THR A 241 -0.73 -9.43 -6.95
CA THR A 241 -1.91 -10.11 -6.40
C THR A 241 -2.66 -10.91 -7.49
N TYR A 242 -2.85 -10.33 -8.69
CA TYR A 242 -3.45 -11.08 -9.82
C TYR A 242 -2.52 -12.19 -10.33
N MET A 243 -1.21 -11.96 -10.38
CA MET A 243 -0.23 -13.02 -10.68
C MET A 243 -0.32 -14.18 -9.68
N ALA A 244 -0.42 -13.86 -8.38
CA ALA A 244 -0.58 -14.86 -7.32
C ALA A 244 -1.94 -15.58 -7.43
N ALA A 245 -3.01 -14.90 -7.86
CA ALA A 245 -4.32 -15.52 -8.09
C ALA A 245 -4.23 -16.60 -9.17
N VAL A 246 -3.59 -16.32 -10.32
CA VAL A 246 -3.36 -17.33 -11.36
C VAL A 246 -2.42 -18.44 -10.87
N ALA A 247 -1.39 -18.09 -10.12
CA ALA A 247 -0.51 -19.09 -9.51
C ALA A 247 -1.30 -20.07 -8.62
N ALA A 248 -2.27 -19.59 -7.86
CA ALA A 248 -3.08 -20.43 -6.96
C ALA A 248 -4.19 -21.21 -7.70
N THR A 249 -4.88 -20.61 -8.68
CA THR A 249 -6.05 -21.21 -9.34
C THR A 249 -5.68 -22.00 -10.61
N GLY A 250 -4.55 -21.66 -11.26
CA GLY A 250 -4.25 -22.09 -12.63
C GLY A 250 -4.84 -21.16 -13.69
N GLY A 251 -4.57 -21.46 -14.95
CA GLY A 251 -5.02 -20.67 -16.09
C GLY A 251 -3.94 -19.76 -16.65
N GLN A 252 -4.37 -18.69 -17.32
CA GLN A 252 -3.49 -17.73 -18.00
C GLN A 252 -4.14 -16.35 -18.04
N ILE A 253 -3.41 -15.33 -17.60
CA ILE A 253 -3.85 -13.93 -17.75
C ILE A 253 -2.76 -13.04 -18.34
N LEU A 254 -3.19 -11.97 -19.00
CA LEU A 254 -2.33 -10.86 -19.39
C LEU A 254 -2.52 -9.71 -18.39
N VAL A 255 -1.47 -9.38 -17.65
CA VAL A 255 -1.43 -8.24 -16.72
C VAL A 255 -0.90 -7.03 -17.48
N LYS A 256 -1.69 -5.97 -17.58
CA LYS A 256 -1.42 -4.78 -18.41
C LYS A 256 -1.24 -3.54 -17.54
N ASN A 257 -0.62 -2.52 -18.13
CA ASN A 257 -0.30 -1.26 -17.46
C ASN A 257 0.56 -1.51 -16.21
N ILE A 258 1.77 -2.03 -16.43
CA ILE A 258 2.74 -2.29 -15.36
C ILE A 258 4.11 -1.71 -15.75
N ILE A 259 4.98 -1.60 -14.77
CA ILE A 259 6.41 -1.37 -14.99
C ILE A 259 7.12 -2.68 -14.66
N PRO A 260 7.56 -3.48 -15.65
CA PRO A 260 8.08 -4.83 -15.41
C PRO A 260 9.21 -4.85 -14.38
N LYS A 261 10.08 -3.86 -14.42
CA LYS A 261 11.21 -3.72 -13.47
C LYS A 261 10.76 -3.68 -12.00
N HIS A 262 9.57 -3.20 -11.73
CA HIS A 262 9.01 -3.19 -10.37
C HIS A 262 8.54 -4.58 -9.93
N MET A 263 8.36 -5.51 -10.87
CA MET A 263 7.85 -6.86 -10.66
C MET A 263 8.94 -7.91 -10.47
N ASP A 264 10.22 -7.59 -10.70
CA ASP A 264 11.34 -8.54 -10.77
C ASP A 264 11.34 -9.57 -9.63
N CYS A 265 11.23 -9.12 -8.37
CA CYS A 265 11.31 -10.02 -7.22
C CYS A 265 10.05 -10.91 -7.08
N ILE A 266 8.88 -10.42 -7.47
CA ILE A 266 7.61 -11.18 -7.46
C ILE A 266 7.65 -12.22 -8.57
N THR A 267 8.01 -11.80 -9.79
CA THR A 267 8.17 -12.66 -10.95
C THR A 267 9.15 -13.80 -10.69
N ALA A 268 10.33 -13.48 -10.15
CA ALA A 268 11.36 -14.46 -9.84
C ALA A 268 10.84 -15.54 -8.85
N LYS A 269 10.09 -15.15 -7.82
CA LYS A 269 9.54 -16.10 -6.84
C LYS A 269 8.41 -16.96 -7.41
N LEU A 270 7.57 -16.41 -8.27
CA LEU A 270 6.53 -17.18 -8.95
C LEU A 270 7.13 -18.16 -9.96
N GLN A 271 8.18 -17.74 -10.69
CA GLN A 271 8.93 -18.64 -11.58
C GLN A 271 9.63 -19.78 -10.82
N GLU A 272 10.20 -19.50 -9.63
CA GLU A 272 10.75 -20.54 -8.74
C GLU A 272 9.68 -21.57 -8.35
N CYS A 273 8.42 -21.13 -8.17
CA CYS A 273 7.28 -22.01 -7.94
C CYS A 273 6.79 -22.76 -9.20
N GLY A 274 7.36 -22.50 -10.37
CA GLY A 274 6.99 -23.14 -11.62
C GLY A 274 5.87 -22.44 -12.38
N VAL A 275 5.59 -21.18 -12.06
CA VAL A 275 4.69 -20.31 -12.85
C VAL A 275 5.48 -19.75 -14.03
N GLU A 276 4.92 -19.81 -15.23
CA GLU A 276 5.49 -19.20 -16.41
C GLU A 276 5.12 -17.72 -16.46
N VAL A 277 6.11 -16.85 -16.62
CA VAL A 277 5.93 -15.40 -16.74
C VAL A 277 6.76 -14.90 -17.92
N GLU A 278 6.10 -14.31 -18.90
CA GLU A 278 6.70 -13.73 -20.09
C GLU A 278 6.48 -12.21 -20.07
N GLU A 279 7.57 -11.44 -20.15
CA GLU A 279 7.56 -9.99 -20.14
C GLU A 279 7.46 -9.43 -21.57
N GLN A 280 6.58 -8.45 -21.79
CA GLN A 280 6.42 -7.71 -23.03
C GLN A 280 6.11 -6.24 -22.71
N ASP A 281 7.01 -5.32 -23.04
CA ASP A 281 6.87 -3.86 -22.83
C ASP A 281 6.29 -3.49 -21.46
N ASP A 282 5.01 -3.15 -21.38
CA ASP A 282 4.27 -2.79 -20.17
C ASP A 282 3.29 -3.88 -19.70
N THR A 283 3.52 -5.12 -20.12
CA THR A 283 2.64 -6.26 -19.80
C THR A 283 3.41 -7.49 -19.33
N LEU A 284 2.74 -8.36 -18.56
CA LEU A 284 3.21 -9.70 -18.18
C LEU A 284 2.16 -10.75 -18.56
N LEU A 285 2.54 -11.72 -19.37
CA LEU A 285 1.74 -12.93 -19.58
C LEU A 285 2.10 -13.94 -18.49
N VAL A 286 1.13 -14.27 -17.64
CA VAL A 286 1.30 -15.16 -16.49
C VAL A 286 0.49 -16.44 -16.71
N ARG A 287 1.12 -17.61 -16.62
CA ARG A 287 0.48 -18.89 -16.86
C ARG A 287 0.92 -19.94 -15.84
N ARG A 288 -0.03 -20.71 -15.34
CA ARG A 288 0.24 -21.92 -14.56
C ARG A 288 -0.48 -23.12 -15.14
N THR A 289 0.29 -24.06 -15.65
CA THR A 289 -0.19 -25.32 -16.26
C THR A 289 0.17 -26.55 -15.44
N ALA A 290 1.18 -26.45 -14.58
CA ALA A 290 1.70 -27.55 -13.78
C ALA A 290 1.43 -27.34 -12.28
N ARG A 291 1.69 -28.36 -11.48
CA ARG A 291 1.62 -28.27 -10.01
C ARG A 291 2.73 -27.36 -9.50
N LEU A 292 2.40 -26.51 -8.53
CA LEU A 292 3.35 -25.60 -7.92
C LEU A 292 4.44 -26.32 -7.16
N LYS A 293 5.66 -25.80 -7.22
CA LYS A 293 6.82 -26.25 -6.46
C LYS A 293 7.00 -25.37 -5.23
N LYS A 294 7.57 -25.92 -4.17
CA LYS A 294 7.95 -25.16 -2.98
C LYS A 294 8.97 -24.08 -3.31
N ALA A 295 8.90 -22.97 -2.62
CA ALA A 295 9.89 -21.90 -2.62
C ALA A 295 10.03 -21.29 -1.23
N ASN A 296 11.21 -20.78 -0.90
CA ASN A 296 11.42 -20.03 0.32
C ASN A 296 11.34 -18.52 0.04
N VAL A 297 10.64 -17.80 0.88
CA VAL A 297 10.44 -16.35 0.74
C VAL A 297 10.90 -15.65 2.00
N LYS A 298 11.68 -14.58 1.83
CA LYS A 298 12.03 -13.65 2.91
C LYS A 298 11.68 -12.25 2.46
N THR A 299 10.83 -11.57 3.23
CA THR A 299 10.53 -10.17 2.95
C THR A 299 11.68 -9.28 3.37
N LEU A 300 12.00 -8.32 2.52
CA LEU A 300 13.09 -7.36 2.70
C LEU A 300 12.69 -6.02 2.09
N PRO A 301 13.33 -4.89 2.50
CA PRO A 301 13.23 -3.64 1.76
C PRO A 301 13.58 -3.83 0.28
N TYR A 302 12.97 -3.01 -0.58
CA TYR A 302 13.21 -3.06 -2.03
C TYR A 302 14.72 -2.95 -2.37
N PRO A 303 15.25 -3.74 -3.33
CA PRO A 303 14.55 -4.60 -4.29
C PRO A 303 14.26 -6.03 -3.79
N GLY A 304 14.27 -6.28 -2.49
CA GLY A 304 13.87 -7.57 -1.94
C GLY A 304 12.37 -7.84 -2.08
N PHE A 305 11.93 -9.04 -1.71
CA PHE A 305 10.53 -9.43 -1.81
C PHE A 305 9.65 -8.56 -0.88
N PRO A 306 8.63 -7.87 -1.40
CA PRO A 306 7.88 -6.89 -0.63
C PRO A 306 7.00 -7.55 0.44
N THR A 307 7.03 -7.00 1.64
CA THR A 307 6.17 -7.45 2.74
C THR A 307 4.67 -7.38 2.40
N ASP A 308 4.27 -6.49 1.47
CA ASP A 308 2.89 -6.35 1.00
C ASP A 308 2.43 -7.52 0.11
N MET A 309 3.35 -8.36 -0.37
CA MET A 309 3.06 -9.59 -1.10
C MET A 309 3.21 -10.86 -0.24
N GLN A 310 3.65 -10.72 1.00
CA GLN A 310 3.88 -11.87 1.89
C GLN A 310 2.61 -12.73 2.10
N PRO A 311 1.42 -12.15 2.41
CA PRO A 311 0.21 -12.97 2.59
C PRO A 311 -0.22 -13.70 1.31
N GLN A 312 -0.19 -13.03 0.14
CA GLN A 312 -0.56 -13.61 -1.14
C GLN A 312 0.38 -14.77 -1.51
N MET A 313 1.70 -14.57 -1.32
CA MET A 313 2.66 -15.61 -1.60
C MET A 313 2.55 -16.79 -0.63
N THR A 314 2.28 -16.54 0.65
CA THR A 314 2.00 -17.62 1.62
C THR A 314 0.81 -18.46 1.17
N THR A 315 -0.26 -17.82 0.67
CA THR A 315 -1.43 -18.52 0.12
C THR A 315 -1.07 -19.39 -1.07
N VAL A 316 -0.28 -18.88 -2.03
CA VAL A 316 0.22 -19.67 -3.18
C VAL A 316 0.99 -20.90 -2.70
N LEU A 317 1.86 -20.73 -1.70
CA LEU A 317 2.70 -21.80 -1.16
C LEU A 317 1.92 -22.88 -0.39
N THR A 318 0.68 -22.59 0.09
CA THR A 318 -0.18 -23.64 0.66
C THR A 318 -0.56 -24.72 -0.34
N LEU A 319 -0.51 -24.43 -1.64
CA LEU A 319 -0.83 -25.34 -2.75
C LEU A 319 0.43 -25.91 -3.44
N ALA A 320 1.61 -25.52 -2.97
CA ALA A 320 2.88 -25.95 -3.54
C ALA A 320 3.32 -27.31 -3.00
N GLN A 321 3.92 -28.13 -3.85
CA GLN A 321 4.40 -29.44 -3.46
C GLN A 321 5.64 -29.36 -2.56
N GLY A 322 5.55 -29.85 -1.33
CA GLY A 322 6.62 -29.85 -0.34
C GLY A 322 6.45 -28.78 0.73
N THR A 323 7.52 -28.46 1.46
CA THR A 323 7.49 -27.51 2.58
C THR A 323 8.26 -26.25 2.20
N SER A 324 7.62 -25.09 2.40
CA SER A 324 8.17 -23.76 2.15
C SER A 324 8.37 -23.00 3.47
N LEU A 325 9.35 -22.11 3.49
CA LEU A 325 9.58 -21.17 4.60
C LEU A 325 9.25 -19.76 4.13
N VAL A 326 8.41 -19.06 4.89
CA VAL A 326 8.11 -17.65 4.68
C VAL A 326 8.57 -16.87 5.90
N THR A 327 9.59 -16.03 5.74
CA THR A 327 10.16 -15.23 6.83
C THR A 327 9.81 -13.76 6.63
N GLU A 328 9.15 -13.15 7.61
CA GLU A 328 8.81 -11.72 7.62
C GLU A 328 9.97 -10.92 8.20
N GLY A 329 10.64 -10.14 7.36
CA GLY A 329 11.81 -9.35 7.74
C GLY A 329 11.53 -7.89 8.06
N VAL A 330 10.29 -7.40 7.80
CA VAL A 330 9.92 -5.99 7.96
C VAL A 330 9.04 -5.77 9.19
N TRP A 331 8.05 -6.64 9.42
CA TRP A 331 7.08 -6.52 10.50
C TRP A 331 7.26 -7.59 11.58
N SER A 332 6.94 -7.25 12.81
CA SER A 332 7.01 -8.20 13.93
C SER A 332 5.81 -9.16 14.01
N SER A 333 4.69 -8.84 13.39
CA SER A 333 3.45 -9.59 13.56
C SER A 333 2.54 -9.48 12.33
N ARG A 334 2.82 -10.29 11.30
CA ARG A 334 2.04 -10.22 10.04
C ARG A 334 1.37 -11.54 9.65
N TYR A 335 1.14 -12.46 10.58
CA TYR A 335 0.61 -13.78 10.29
C TYR A 335 -0.82 -14.03 10.79
N ARG A 336 -1.56 -12.98 11.19
CA ARG A 336 -2.94 -13.15 11.73
C ARG A 336 -3.90 -13.84 10.77
N TYR A 337 -3.70 -13.72 9.48
CA TYR A 337 -4.52 -14.36 8.44
C TYR A 337 -4.29 -15.88 8.36
N VAL A 338 -3.22 -16.39 8.93
CA VAL A 338 -2.89 -17.82 8.89
C VAL A 338 -3.98 -18.68 9.52
N ASP A 339 -4.63 -18.20 10.57
CA ASP A 339 -5.72 -18.94 11.20
C ASP A 339 -6.93 -19.10 10.27
N GLU A 340 -7.18 -18.11 9.41
CA GLU A 340 -8.22 -18.20 8.39
C GLU A 340 -7.83 -19.19 7.28
N LEU A 341 -6.58 -19.21 6.85
CA LEU A 341 -6.10 -20.23 5.90
C LEU A 341 -6.17 -21.65 6.48
N LYS A 342 -5.90 -21.82 7.79
CA LYS A 342 -6.07 -23.12 8.47
C LYS A 342 -7.52 -23.57 8.48
N ARG A 343 -8.51 -22.65 8.62
CA ARG A 343 -9.95 -22.98 8.49
C ARG A 343 -10.29 -23.54 7.11
N MET A 344 -9.54 -23.13 6.08
CA MET A 344 -9.66 -23.62 4.70
C MET A 344 -8.86 -24.92 4.45
N GLY A 345 -8.20 -25.47 5.47
CA GLY A 345 -7.43 -26.72 5.38
C GLY A 345 -5.93 -26.53 5.12
N ALA A 346 -5.40 -25.32 5.15
CA ALA A 346 -3.96 -25.10 5.00
C ALA A 346 -3.18 -25.62 6.22
N ARG A 347 -1.96 -26.13 5.97
CA ARG A 347 -1.02 -26.60 6.99
C ARG A 347 0.11 -25.59 7.16
N ILE A 348 -0.02 -24.72 8.14
CA ILE A 348 0.93 -23.66 8.43
C ILE A 348 1.24 -23.64 9.91
N GLN A 349 2.52 -23.60 10.26
CA GLN A 349 2.99 -23.32 11.62
C GLN A 349 3.77 -22.01 11.61
N VAL A 350 3.48 -21.12 12.54
CA VAL A 350 4.16 -19.84 12.68
C VAL A 350 4.99 -19.87 13.96
N ASP A 351 6.28 -19.58 13.81
CA ASP A 351 7.22 -19.39 14.90
C ASP A 351 7.87 -18.01 14.74
N ASP A 352 7.53 -17.09 15.64
CA ASP A 352 7.91 -15.67 15.61
C ASP A 352 7.68 -15.03 14.22
N LYS A 353 8.73 -14.83 13.46
CA LYS A 353 8.72 -14.19 12.13
C LYS A 353 8.74 -15.18 10.96
N THR A 354 8.66 -16.47 11.22
CA THR A 354 8.75 -17.48 10.17
C THR A 354 7.52 -18.39 10.18
N ALA A 355 6.89 -18.51 9.02
CA ALA A 355 5.87 -19.50 8.78
C ALA A 355 6.46 -20.70 8.02
N VAL A 356 6.24 -21.88 8.56
CA VAL A 356 6.49 -23.17 7.89
C VAL A 356 5.19 -23.57 7.21
N VAL A 357 5.19 -23.60 5.87
CA VAL A 357 4.01 -23.89 5.05
C VAL A 357 4.20 -25.24 4.38
N GLU A 358 3.42 -26.23 4.81
CA GLU A 358 3.35 -27.54 4.19
C GLU A 358 2.24 -27.52 3.11
N GLY A 359 2.59 -27.81 1.88
CA GLY A 359 1.65 -27.78 0.77
C GLY A 359 0.58 -28.88 0.89
N VAL A 360 -0.66 -28.49 0.58
CA VAL A 360 -1.81 -29.40 0.51
C VAL A 360 -2.27 -29.61 -0.94
N GLU A 361 -3.05 -30.63 -1.19
CA GLU A 361 -3.58 -30.87 -2.56
C GLU A 361 -4.63 -29.84 -2.94
N LYS A 362 -5.46 -29.42 -1.97
CA LYS A 362 -6.55 -28.47 -2.16
C LYS A 362 -6.86 -27.73 -0.86
N LEU A 363 -7.43 -26.55 -1.00
CA LEU A 363 -8.14 -25.85 0.06
C LEU A 363 -9.64 -26.10 -0.07
N THR A 364 -10.38 -25.91 0.99
CA THR A 364 -11.85 -26.05 1.02
C THR A 364 -12.49 -24.72 1.37
N GLY A 365 -13.64 -24.44 0.76
CA GLY A 365 -14.44 -23.24 1.06
C GLY A 365 -14.81 -23.17 2.53
N ALA A 366 -14.79 -21.98 3.11
CA ALA A 366 -15.11 -21.72 4.51
C ALA A 366 -15.56 -20.28 4.73
N PRO A 367 -16.29 -19.97 5.82
CA PRO A 367 -16.47 -18.61 6.30
C PRO A 367 -15.18 -18.13 6.94
N ILE A 368 -14.66 -17.01 6.43
CA ILE A 368 -13.38 -16.39 6.81
C ILE A 368 -13.51 -14.87 6.92
N GLN A 369 -12.56 -14.21 7.56
CA GLN A 369 -12.62 -12.77 7.74
C GLN A 369 -11.30 -12.06 7.41
N ALA A 370 -11.39 -10.93 6.75
CA ALA A 370 -10.23 -10.07 6.50
C ALA A 370 -9.86 -9.29 7.77
N TYR A 371 -8.56 -9.23 8.09
CA TYR A 371 -8.01 -8.45 9.21
C TYR A 371 -7.28 -7.19 8.76
N ASP A 372 -6.82 -7.18 7.53
CA ASP A 372 -6.14 -6.05 6.88
C ASP A 372 -6.24 -6.17 5.37
N LEU A 373 -5.78 -5.12 4.68
CA LEU A 373 -5.81 -4.99 3.23
C LEU A 373 -5.18 -6.18 2.48
N ARG A 374 -3.95 -6.54 2.83
CA ARG A 374 -3.17 -7.55 2.09
C ARG A 374 -3.54 -8.98 2.48
N ALA A 375 -3.81 -9.17 3.76
CA ALA A 375 -4.40 -10.42 4.25
C ALA A 375 -5.76 -10.69 3.60
N GLY A 376 -6.62 -9.68 3.50
CA GLY A 376 -7.91 -9.80 2.81
C GLY A 376 -7.77 -10.23 1.35
N ALA A 377 -6.86 -9.61 0.60
CA ALA A 377 -6.58 -10.01 -0.78
C ALA A 377 -6.04 -11.45 -0.88
N ALA A 378 -5.17 -11.86 0.04
CA ALA A 378 -4.68 -13.24 0.12
C ALA A 378 -5.81 -14.25 0.39
N LEU A 379 -6.78 -13.90 1.23
CA LEU A 379 -7.96 -14.73 1.49
C LEU A 379 -8.89 -14.82 0.29
N VAL A 380 -9.01 -13.75 -0.53
CA VAL A 380 -9.71 -13.83 -1.83
C VAL A 380 -9.02 -14.82 -2.75
N ILE A 381 -7.67 -14.79 -2.85
CA ILE A 381 -6.91 -15.78 -3.63
C ILE A 381 -7.14 -17.19 -3.12
N ALA A 382 -7.11 -17.40 -1.80
CA ALA A 382 -7.37 -18.70 -1.19
C ALA A 382 -8.78 -19.21 -1.53
N ALA A 383 -9.80 -18.34 -1.43
CA ALA A 383 -11.18 -18.67 -1.77
C ALA A 383 -11.37 -19.01 -3.24
N LEU A 384 -10.69 -18.30 -4.16
CA LEU A 384 -10.71 -18.61 -5.60
C LEU A 384 -10.10 -19.97 -5.91
N ALA A 385 -9.06 -20.37 -5.17
CA ALA A 385 -8.38 -21.66 -5.35
C ALA A 385 -9.06 -22.83 -4.62
N ALA A 386 -9.91 -22.55 -3.63
CA ALA A 386 -10.57 -23.56 -2.81
C ALA A 386 -11.68 -24.30 -3.56
N GLU A 387 -11.95 -25.55 -3.19
CA GLU A 387 -13.15 -26.25 -3.63
C GLU A 387 -14.36 -25.83 -2.79
N GLY A 388 -15.45 -25.44 -3.45
CA GLY A 388 -16.70 -25.04 -2.81
C GLY A 388 -16.84 -23.53 -2.67
N GLU A 389 -17.71 -23.12 -1.74
CA GLU A 389 -18.05 -21.72 -1.49
C GLU A 389 -17.33 -21.19 -0.26
N SER A 390 -16.81 -19.97 -0.35
CA SER A 390 -16.25 -19.23 0.78
C SER A 390 -16.99 -17.92 0.97
N GLU A 391 -17.21 -17.56 2.23
CA GLU A 391 -17.75 -16.25 2.62
C GLU A 391 -16.64 -15.43 3.27
N ILE A 392 -16.35 -14.25 2.73
CA ILE A 392 -15.32 -13.36 3.26
C ILE A 392 -15.98 -12.12 3.86
N SER A 393 -15.84 -11.95 5.17
CA SER A 393 -16.31 -10.77 5.89
C SER A 393 -15.21 -9.71 6.07
N ASN A 394 -15.61 -8.51 6.54
CA ASN A 394 -14.73 -7.34 6.73
C ASN A 394 -14.05 -6.87 5.43
N VAL A 395 -14.73 -6.98 4.32
CA VAL A 395 -14.19 -6.67 2.98
C VAL A 395 -13.81 -5.20 2.78
N GLN A 396 -14.32 -4.31 3.64
CA GLN A 396 -13.91 -2.89 3.66
C GLN A 396 -12.39 -2.71 3.82
N TYR A 397 -11.67 -3.68 4.39
CA TYR A 397 -10.22 -3.63 4.44
C TYR A 397 -9.58 -3.83 3.06
N ILE A 398 -10.21 -4.64 2.19
CA ILE A 398 -9.73 -4.91 0.82
C ILE A 398 -9.93 -3.68 -0.06
N GLU A 399 -11.09 -3.02 0.06
CA GLU A 399 -11.48 -1.84 -0.71
C GLU A 399 -10.61 -0.59 -0.42
N ARG A 400 -9.79 -0.65 0.62
CA ARG A 400 -8.81 0.40 0.94
C ARG A 400 -7.66 0.48 -0.07
N GLY A 401 -7.42 -0.53 -0.86
CA GLY A 401 -6.26 -0.55 -1.73
C GLY A 401 -6.38 -1.37 -3.01
N TYR A 402 -7.53 -1.96 -3.28
CA TYR A 402 -7.81 -2.65 -4.55
C TYR A 402 -9.02 -2.00 -5.20
N GLU A 403 -8.79 -1.37 -6.35
CA GLU A 403 -9.85 -0.79 -7.14
C GLU A 403 -10.63 -1.90 -7.86
N ASP A 404 -11.94 -1.96 -7.62
CA ASP A 404 -12.89 -2.86 -8.29
C ASP A 404 -12.38 -4.32 -8.41
N ILE A 405 -11.84 -4.85 -7.31
CA ILE A 405 -11.28 -6.22 -7.29
C ILE A 405 -12.29 -7.27 -7.77
N ILE A 406 -13.59 -7.09 -7.47
CA ILE A 406 -14.65 -8.00 -7.88
C ILE A 406 -14.87 -7.93 -9.39
N GLY A 407 -15.01 -6.73 -9.96
CA GLY A 407 -15.20 -6.55 -11.40
C GLY A 407 -14.02 -7.10 -12.20
N LYS A 408 -12.80 -6.81 -11.77
CA LYS A 408 -11.57 -7.33 -12.39
C LYS A 408 -11.48 -8.86 -12.30
N LEU A 409 -11.77 -9.47 -11.15
CA LEU A 409 -11.77 -10.93 -11.01
C LEU A 409 -12.88 -11.60 -11.82
N ARG A 410 -14.08 -11.01 -11.89
CA ARG A 410 -15.17 -11.50 -12.75
C ARG A 410 -14.77 -11.46 -14.23
N ALA A 411 -14.11 -10.40 -14.67
CA ALA A 411 -13.59 -10.31 -16.04
C ALA A 411 -12.56 -11.42 -16.35
N LEU A 412 -11.86 -11.92 -15.34
CA LEU A 412 -10.96 -13.07 -15.44
C LEU A 412 -11.68 -14.43 -15.31
N GLY A 413 -13.02 -14.45 -15.20
CA GLY A 413 -13.82 -15.67 -15.11
C GLY A 413 -14.08 -16.18 -13.69
N ALA A 414 -13.70 -15.42 -12.65
CA ALA A 414 -14.01 -15.78 -11.27
C ALA A 414 -15.52 -15.67 -10.99
N LYS A 415 -16.03 -16.57 -10.15
CA LYS A 415 -17.36 -16.47 -9.57
C LYS A 415 -17.26 -15.86 -8.18
N ILE A 416 -17.42 -14.56 -8.11
CA ILE A 416 -17.35 -13.77 -6.89
C ILE A 416 -18.46 -12.74 -6.86
N ASP A 417 -19.17 -12.62 -5.76
CA ASP A 417 -20.25 -11.66 -5.56
C ASP A 417 -20.06 -10.84 -4.30
N CYS A 418 -20.53 -9.61 -4.32
CA CYS A 418 -20.62 -8.72 -3.17
C CYS A 418 -22.08 -8.73 -2.67
N VAL A 419 -22.28 -9.12 -1.44
CA VAL A 419 -23.62 -9.23 -0.83
C VAL A 419 -23.68 -8.32 0.39
N GLU A 420 -24.72 -7.50 0.47
CA GLU A 420 -25.04 -6.76 1.70
C GLU A 420 -25.91 -7.65 2.59
N GLU A 421 -25.38 -7.97 3.77
CA GLU A 421 -26.18 -8.63 4.80
C GLU A 421 -27.09 -7.59 5.45
N ASN A 422 -28.38 -7.71 5.25
CA ASN A 422 -29.35 -6.97 6.04
C ASN A 422 -29.18 -7.45 7.48
N ASP A 423 -28.96 -6.55 8.43
CA ASP A 423 -28.87 -6.86 9.85
C ASP A 423 -30.07 -7.73 10.22
N GLU A 424 -29.84 -8.97 10.66
CA GLU A 424 -30.91 -9.81 11.23
C GLU A 424 -31.55 -9.02 12.39
N PRO A 425 -32.87 -9.01 12.50
CA PRO A 425 -33.52 -8.35 13.62
C PRO A 425 -33.00 -8.98 14.93
N PRO A 426 -32.81 -8.18 15.99
CA PRO A 426 -32.24 -8.67 17.25
C PRO A 426 -33.04 -9.89 17.72
N ILE A 427 -32.31 -10.97 18.05
CA ILE A 427 -32.88 -12.19 18.61
C ILE A 427 -33.81 -11.77 19.75
N ARG A 428 -35.12 -12.01 19.58
CA ARG A 428 -36.08 -11.81 20.66
C ARG A 428 -35.64 -12.69 21.84
N GLN A 429 -35.28 -12.05 22.93
CA GLN A 429 -35.05 -12.72 24.18
C GLN A 429 -36.31 -13.59 24.48
N ILE A 430 -36.13 -14.87 24.45
CA ILE A 430 -37.14 -15.84 24.95
C ILE A 430 -37.14 -15.64 26.43
N GLY A 431 -38.24 -15.08 26.99
CA GLY A 431 -38.48 -14.91 28.38
C GLY A 431 -38.78 -16.23 29.10
#